data_81f1497af1bcd5277615b4aaf3c2c2cf
#
_entry.id   81f1497af1bcd5277615b4aaf3c2c2cf
#
_cell.length_a   1.000
_cell.length_b   1.000
_cell.length_c   1.000
_cell.angle_alpha   90.00
_cell.angle_beta   90.00
_cell.angle_gamma   90.00
#
_symmetry.space_group_name_H-M   'P 1'
#
loop_
_entity.id
_entity.type
_entity.pdbx_description
1 polymer ?
#
loop_
_entity_poly.entity_id
_entity_poly.type
_entity_poly.pdbx_seq_one_letter_code
_entity_poly.pdbx_strand_id
1 'polypeptide(L)'
;FVLGVLTPVNGAIWALVCGVVFCRLGFLEPNVLSRTGSKDFLFLALIMFVYSGLGDSNPEMMAKLICPMVLLIIIGVVGMAVVAAIVGRFLKISPYLGFATCLTALYGFPFDAIMTERICQEEGADKAEVDFLMSRLFPPMIVGGFVTVTITSVILAGFFVKLF
;
A
#
# COMPACT_ATOMS: atom_id res chain seq x y z
N PHE A 1 -16.78 -5.94 -11.82
CA PHE A 1 -17.08 -4.76 -12.66
C PHE A 1 -18.54 -4.33 -12.49
N VAL A 2 -19.52 -5.24 -12.59
CA VAL A 2 -20.97 -4.92 -12.54
C VAL A 2 -21.36 -4.28 -11.19
N LEU A 3 -20.85 -4.78 -10.07
CA LEU A 3 -21.11 -4.25 -8.73
C LEU A 3 -20.52 -2.84 -8.50
N GLY A 4 -19.41 -2.50 -9.15
CA GLY A 4 -18.81 -1.16 -9.08
C GLY A 4 -19.58 -0.11 -9.91
N VAL A 5 -20.40 -0.53 -10.85
CA VAL A 5 -21.27 0.37 -11.66
C VAL A 5 -22.60 0.62 -10.95
N LEU A 6 -23.08 -0.35 -10.17
CA LEU A 6 -24.35 -0.29 -9.43
C LEU A 6 -24.26 0.45 -8.09
N THR A 7 -23.04 0.59 -7.54
CA THR A 7 -22.83 1.21 -6.24
C THR A 7 -21.81 2.34 -6.36
N PRO A 8 -21.90 3.42 -5.55
CA PRO A 8 -20.91 4.51 -5.55
C PRO A 8 -19.54 4.10 -4.98
N VAL A 9 -19.29 2.79 -4.87
CA VAL A 9 -18.06 2.20 -4.31
C VAL A 9 -17.18 1.70 -5.44
N ASN A 10 -15.88 2.02 -5.36
CA ASN A 10 -14.90 1.60 -6.36
C ASN A 10 -14.88 0.07 -6.51
N GLY A 11 -14.87 -0.41 -7.78
CA GLY A 11 -14.84 -1.83 -8.11
C GLY A 11 -13.67 -2.61 -7.46
N ALA A 12 -12.56 -1.95 -7.14
CA ALA A 12 -11.42 -2.55 -6.44
C ALA A 12 -11.80 -2.98 -5.01
N ILE A 13 -12.62 -2.20 -4.30
CA ILE A 13 -13.10 -2.56 -2.95
C ILE A 13 -14.01 -3.79 -3.02
N TRP A 14 -14.89 -3.86 -4.01
CA TRP A 14 -15.72 -5.03 -4.24
C TRP A 14 -14.90 -6.28 -4.58
N ALA A 15 -13.85 -6.14 -5.39
CA ALA A 15 -12.95 -7.24 -5.70
C ALA A 15 -12.24 -7.76 -4.45
N LEU A 16 -11.80 -6.87 -3.56
CA LEU A 16 -11.17 -7.23 -2.29
C LEU A 16 -12.15 -7.95 -1.36
N VAL A 17 -13.36 -7.43 -1.19
CA VAL A 17 -14.41 -8.06 -0.37
C VAL A 17 -14.76 -9.45 -0.90
N CYS A 18 -14.99 -9.57 -2.22
CA CYS A 18 -15.24 -10.86 -2.86
C CYS A 18 -14.07 -11.83 -2.66
N GLY A 19 -12.82 -11.37 -2.82
CA GLY A 19 -11.64 -12.19 -2.59
C GLY A 19 -11.58 -12.76 -1.16
N VAL A 20 -11.85 -11.93 -0.16
CA VAL A 20 -11.89 -12.36 1.25
C VAL A 20 -13.03 -13.36 1.49
N VAL A 21 -14.22 -13.11 0.96
CA VAL A 21 -15.37 -14.00 1.10
C VAL A 21 -15.09 -15.35 0.44
N PHE A 22 -14.57 -15.38 -0.79
CA PHE A 22 -14.24 -16.63 -1.48
C PHE A 22 -13.10 -17.39 -0.81
N CYS A 23 -12.14 -16.70 -0.20
CA CYS A 23 -11.11 -17.33 0.61
C CYS A 23 -11.69 -17.95 1.88
N ARG A 24 -12.63 -17.26 2.56
CA ARG A 24 -13.33 -17.81 3.75
C ARG A 24 -14.25 -18.99 3.43
N LEU A 25 -14.85 -19.00 2.25
CA LEU A 25 -15.69 -20.11 1.77
C LEU A 25 -14.86 -21.34 1.33
N GLY A 26 -13.52 -21.24 1.33
CA GLY A 26 -12.65 -22.33 0.91
C GLY A 26 -12.55 -22.52 -0.62
N PHE A 27 -13.12 -21.61 -1.40
CA PHE A 27 -13.03 -21.64 -2.85
C PHE A 27 -11.66 -21.17 -3.37
N LEU A 28 -11.03 -20.23 -2.65
CA LEU A 28 -9.68 -19.77 -2.93
C LEU A 28 -8.73 -20.28 -1.83
N GLU A 29 -7.71 -21.01 -2.22
CA GLU A 29 -6.63 -21.40 -1.29
C GLU A 29 -5.80 -20.17 -0.90
N PRO A 30 -5.36 -20.07 0.36
CA PRO A 30 -4.40 -19.05 0.75
C PRO A 30 -3.08 -19.24 0.00
N ASN A 31 -2.48 -18.13 -0.45
CA ASN A 31 -1.20 -18.09 -1.19
C ASN A 31 -1.19 -18.76 -2.58
N VAL A 32 -2.32 -18.85 -3.27
CA VAL A 32 -2.41 -19.40 -4.64
C VAL A 32 -1.38 -18.74 -5.57
N LEU A 33 -1.22 -17.43 -5.51
CA LEU A 33 -0.30 -16.68 -6.38
C LEU A 33 1.17 -17.07 -6.19
N SER A 34 1.57 -17.35 -4.95
CA SER A 34 2.94 -17.81 -4.65
C SER A 34 3.17 -19.26 -5.10
N ARG A 35 2.15 -20.11 -5.00
CA ARG A 35 2.23 -21.53 -5.39
C ARG A 35 2.25 -21.72 -6.90
N THR A 36 1.58 -20.86 -7.65
CA THR A 36 1.54 -20.94 -9.12
C THR A 36 2.72 -20.26 -9.81
N GLY A 37 3.62 -19.59 -9.07
CA GLY A 37 4.70 -18.79 -9.63
C GLY A 37 4.25 -17.54 -10.40
N SER A 38 2.94 -17.22 -10.35
CA SER A 38 2.35 -16.09 -11.08
C SER A 38 2.50 -14.75 -10.37
N LYS A 39 3.00 -14.75 -9.12
CA LYS A 39 3.14 -13.55 -8.28
C LYS A 39 3.98 -12.46 -8.99
N ASP A 40 5.14 -12.84 -9.52
CA ASP A 40 6.08 -11.90 -10.14
C ASP A 40 5.55 -11.34 -11.46
N PHE A 41 4.86 -12.18 -12.24
CA PHE A 41 4.19 -11.74 -13.48
C PHE A 41 3.07 -10.73 -13.19
N LEU A 42 2.25 -10.98 -12.17
CA LEU A 42 1.19 -10.06 -11.77
C LEU A 42 1.75 -8.75 -11.20
N PHE A 43 2.85 -8.79 -10.48
CA PHE A 43 3.55 -7.58 -10.03
C PHE A 43 4.09 -6.78 -11.21
N LEU A 44 4.69 -7.43 -12.20
CA LEU A 44 5.14 -6.76 -13.41
C LEU A 44 3.97 -6.09 -14.15
N ALA A 45 2.86 -6.81 -14.34
CA ALA A 45 1.66 -6.27 -14.97
C ALA A 45 1.07 -5.07 -14.20
N LEU A 46 1.05 -5.14 -12.86
CA LEU A 46 0.59 -4.06 -12.01
C LEU A 46 1.50 -2.82 -12.11
N ILE A 47 2.81 -3.01 -12.11
CA ILE A 47 3.78 -1.92 -12.31
C ILE A 47 3.59 -1.28 -13.68
N MET A 48 3.44 -2.07 -14.74
CA MET A 48 3.17 -1.55 -16.09
C MET A 48 1.85 -0.76 -16.14
N PHE A 49 0.81 -1.24 -15.46
CA PHE A 49 -0.46 -0.53 -15.35
C PHE A 49 -0.31 0.83 -14.66
N VAL A 50 0.44 0.90 -13.56
CA VAL A 50 0.72 2.16 -12.85
C VAL A 50 1.48 3.14 -13.74
N TYR A 51 2.52 2.67 -14.45
CA TYR A 51 3.28 3.51 -15.36
C TYR A 51 2.49 3.94 -16.61
N SER A 52 1.52 3.17 -17.05
CA SER A 52 0.68 3.55 -18.20
C SER A 52 -0.08 4.86 -17.96
N GLY A 53 -0.46 5.14 -16.69
CA GLY A 53 -1.09 6.41 -16.31
C GLY A 53 -0.18 7.64 -16.45
N LEU A 54 1.14 7.43 -16.55
CA LEU A 54 2.10 8.54 -16.78
C LEU A 54 2.27 8.87 -18.28
N GLY A 55 1.85 7.98 -19.18
CA GLY A 55 2.02 8.15 -20.62
C GLY A 55 1.32 9.37 -21.21
N ASP A 56 0.22 9.79 -20.60
CA ASP A 56 -0.57 10.96 -21.01
C ASP A 56 -0.11 12.28 -20.36
N SER A 57 0.94 12.23 -19.53
CA SER A 57 1.41 13.40 -18.78
C SER A 57 2.27 14.31 -19.64
N ASN A 58 1.90 15.59 -19.74
CA ASN A 58 2.69 16.61 -20.43
C ASN A 58 3.90 17.02 -19.56
N PRO A 59 5.14 17.04 -20.11
CA PRO A 59 6.34 17.46 -19.39
C PRO A 59 6.24 18.85 -18.72
N GLU A 60 5.58 19.80 -19.35
CA GLU A 60 5.36 21.13 -18.78
C GLU A 60 4.46 21.10 -17.54
N MET A 61 3.43 20.26 -17.56
CA MET A 61 2.54 20.06 -16.42
C MET A 61 3.30 19.40 -15.27
N MET A 62 4.12 18.40 -15.57
CA MET A 62 4.96 17.75 -14.57
C MET A 62 5.94 18.71 -13.91
N ALA A 63 6.60 19.56 -14.69
CA ALA A 63 7.53 20.56 -14.16
C ALA A 63 6.86 21.55 -13.19
N LYS A 64 5.61 21.95 -13.48
CA LYS A 64 4.82 22.83 -12.59
C LYS A 64 4.36 22.14 -11.31
N LEU A 65 4.14 20.82 -11.36
CA LEU A 65 3.68 20.03 -10.23
C LEU A 65 4.80 19.58 -9.28
N ILE A 66 6.06 19.54 -9.73
CA ILE A 66 7.20 19.08 -8.91
C ILE A 66 7.30 19.87 -7.60
N CYS A 67 7.27 21.20 -7.67
CA CYS A 67 7.45 22.05 -6.49
C CYS A 67 6.34 21.85 -5.43
N PRO A 68 5.03 21.96 -5.77
CA PRO A 68 3.97 21.67 -4.80
C PRO A 68 3.96 20.23 -4.34
N MET A 69 4.34 19.25 -5.18
CA MET A 69 4.40 17.86 -4.82
C MET A 69 5.49 17.57 -3.78
N VAL A 70 6.70 18.12 -3.97
CA VAL A 70 7.78 18.00 -2.99
C VAL A 70 7.41 18.64 -1.66
N LEU A 71 6.78 19.81 -1.68
CA LEU A 71 6.32 20.48 -0.48
C LEU A 71 5.26 19.65 0.28
N LEU A 72 4.29 19.08 -0.43
CA LEU A 72 3.28 18.20 0.15
C LEU A 72 3.89 16.92 0.75
N ILE A 73 4.89 16.33 0.07
CA ILE A 73 5.59 15.15 0.60
C ILE A 73 6.32 15.50 1.90
N ILE A 74 7.04 16.62 1.94
CA ILE A 74 7.76 17.04 3.17
C ILE A 74 6.78 17.26 4.32
N ILE A 75 5.70 18.02 4.10
CA ILE A 75 4.68 18.28 5.11
C ILE A 75 4.02 16.96 5.56
N GLY A 76 3.72 16.08 4.61
CA GLY A 76 3.13 14.76 4.88
C GLY A 76 4.04 13.88 5.73
N VAL A 77 5.33 13.79 5.38
CA VAL A 77 6.32 13.01 6.14
C VAL A 77 6.48 13.54 7.56
N VAL A 78 6.57 14.86 7.74
CA VAL A 78 6.65 15.47 9.07
C VAL A 78 5.37 15.20 9.87
N GLY A 79 4.21 15.36 9.25
CA GLY A 79 2.92 15.03 9.89
C GLY A 79 2.83 13.56 10.31
N MET A 80 3.23 12.65 9.44
CA MET A 80 3.27 11.20 9.75
C MET A 80 4.25 10.90 10.88
N ALA A 81 5.42 11.55 10.95
CA ALA A 81 6.38 11.36 12.02
C ALA A 81 5.79 11.78 13.38
N VAL A 82 5.10 12.92 13.43
CA VAL A 82 4.45 13.41 14.65
C VAL A 82 3.34 12.45 15.10
N VAL A 83 2.47 12.04 14.19
CA VAL A 83 1.36 11.11 14.50
C VAL A 83 1.91 9.75 14.92
N ALA A 84 2.92 9.21 14.23
CA ALA A 84 3.55 7.95 14.58
C ALA A 84 4.20 7.98 15.98
N ALA A 85 4.83 9.11 16.35
CA ALA A 85 5.42 9.28 17.68
C ALA A 85 4.33 9.31 18.76
N ILE A 86 3.23 10.01 18.54
CA ILE A 86 2.10 10.10 19.48
C ILE A 86 1.43 8.73 19.64
N VAL A 87 1.01 8.13 18.52
CA VAL A 87 0.28 6.85 18.50
C VAL A 87 1.18 5.70 18.99
N GLY A 88 2.45 5.68 18.57
CA GLY A 88 3.42 4.69 19.03
C GLY A 88 3.59 4.71 20.55
N ARG A 89 3.57 5.92 21.15
CA ARG A 89 3.65 6.07 22.61
C ARG A 89 2.40 5.53 23.33
N PHE A 90 1.21 5.73 22.76
CA PHE A 90 -0.04 5.21 23.31
C PHE A 90 -0.14 3.69 23.18
N LEU A 91 0.24 3.14 22.02
CA LEU A 91 0.16 1.70 21.73
C LEU A 91 1.36 0.90 22.25
N LYS A 92 2.36 1.56 22.87
CA LYS A 92 3.62 0.93 23.30
C LYS A 92 4.35 0.19 22.17
N ILE A 93 4.22 0.69 20.96
CA ILE A 93 4.92 0.21 19.75
C ILE A 93 6.16 1.08 19.57
N SER A 94 7.24 0.50 19.04
CA SER A 94 8.42 1.28 18.68
C SER A 94 8.03 2.45 17.75
N PRO A 95 8.40 3.69 18.06
CA PRO A 95 8.07 4.84 17.21
C PRO A 95 8.68 4.72 15.82
N TYR A 96 9.80 4.02 15.69
CA TYR A 96 10.43 3.74 14.39
C TYR A 96 9.57 2.81 13.52
N LEU A 97 9.04 1.73 14.12
CA LEU A 97 8.13 0.82 13.41
C LEU A 97 6.82 1.53 13.05
N GLY A 98 6.27 2.32 13.96
CA GLY A 98 5.08 3.13 13.69
C GLY A 98 5.31 4.11 12.54
N PHE A 99 6.45 4.80 12.51
CA PHE A 99 6.79 5.73 11.44
C PHE A 99 7.01 5.00 10.11
N ALA A 100 7.76 3.89 10.11
CA ALA A 100 7.94 3.08 8.91
C ALA A 100 6.60 2.59 8.33
N THR A 101 5.67 2.15 9.20
CA THR A 101 4.31 1.77 8.77
C THR A 101 3.53 2.95 8.19
N CYS A 102 3.66 4.16 8.74
CA CYS A 102 3.03 5.36 8.17
C CYS A 102 3.62 5.71 6.80
N LEU A 103 4.92 5.53 6.59
CA LEU A 103 5.58 5.80 5.31
C LEU A 103 5.08 4.91 4.17
N THR A 104 4.52 3.72 4.46
CA THR A 104 3.91 2.87 3.43
C THR A 104 2.76 3.57 2.70
N ALA A 105 2.15 4.60 3.32
CA ALA A 105 1.15 5.44 2.69
C ALA A 105 1.66 6.25 1.47
N LEU A 106 2.98 6.44 1.34
CA LEU A 106 3.57 7.17 0.22
C LEU A 106 3.71 6.32 -1.05
N TYR A 107 3.96 5.03 -0.90
CA TYR A 107 4.21 4.15 -2.05
C TYR A 107 3.22 2.98 -2.16
N GLY A 108 2.61 2.54 -1.06
CA GLY A 108 1.55 1.55 -1.07
C GLY A 108 1.92 0.18 -1.64
N PHE A 109 0.92 -0.69 -1.74
CA PHE A 109 1.08 -1.98 -2.38
C PHE A 109 1.20 -1.84 -3.92
N PRO A 110 2.10 -2.57 -4.63
CA PRO A 110 2.92 -3.70 -4.14
C PRO A 110 4.31 -3.32 -3.60
N PHE A 111 4.70 -2.06 -3.68
CA PHE A 111 6.07 -1.62 -3.37
C PHE A 111 6.44 -1.83 -1.91
N ASP A 112 5.51 -1.64 -0.98
CA ASP A 112 5.69 -1.91 0.45
C ASP A 112 6.02 -3.38 0.73
N ALA A 113 5.37 -4.31 0.02
CA ALA A 113 5.65 -5.73 0.13
C ALA A 113 7.06 -6.08 -0.34
N ILE A 114 7.42 -5.59 -1.54
CA ILE A 114 8.74 -5.84 -2.15
C ILE A 114 9.86 -5.25 -1.29
N MET A 115 9.68 -4.02 -0.83
CA MET A 115 10.67 -3.32 0.01
C MET A 115 10.85 -4.02 1.35
N THR A 116 9.76 -4.40 2.02
CA THR A 116 9.82 -5.08 3.32
C THR A 116 10.50 -6.44 3.18
N GLU A 117 10.16 -7.21 2.14
CA GLU A 117 10.79 -8.50 1.88
C GLU A 117 12.30 -8.35 1.64
N ARG A 118 12.71 -7.37 0.83
CA ARG A 118 14.12 -7.06 0.57
C ARG A 118 14.87 -6.67 1.84
N ILE A 119 14.32 -5.73 2.62
CA ILE A 119 14.93 -5.30 3.88
C ILE A 119 15.12 -6.48 4.84
N CYS A 120 14.11 -7.34 4.98
CA CYS A 120 14.23 -8.52 5.83
C CYS A 120 15.30 -9.51 5.35
N GLN A 121 15.48 -9.64 4.03
CA GLN A 121 16.51 -10.50 3.45
C GLN A 121 17.92 -9.94 3.59
N GLU A 122 18.07 -8.61 3.53
CA GLU A 122 19.36 -7.92 3.63
C GLU A 122 19.85 -7.79 5.08
N GLU A 123 18.92 -7.56 6.02
CA GLU A 123 19.25 -7.38 7.45
C GLU A 123 19.32 -8.69 8.23
N GLY A 124 18.66 -9.76 7.77
CA GLY A 124 18.69 -11.06 8.44
C GLY A 124 19.99 -11.81 8.16
N ALA A 125 20.75 -12.15 9.20
CA ALA A 125 22.00 -12.90 9.08
C ALA A 125 21.75 -14.38 8.73
N ASP A 126 20.67 -14.96 9.28
CA ASP A 126 20.26 -16.34 9.11
C ASP A 126 18.81 -16.44 8.64
N LYS A 127 18.47 -17.60 8.04
CA LYS A 127 17.09 -17.86 7.58
C LYS A 127 16.06 -17.74 8.70
N ALA A 128 16.40 -18.15 9.93
CA ALA A 128 15.54 -18.03 11.09
C ALA A 128 15.29 -16.56 11.48
N GLU A 129 16.28 -15.71 11.33
CA GLU A 129 16.19 -14.28 11.60
C GLU A 129 15.37 -13.57 10.51
N VAL A 130 15.56 -13.94 9.24
CA VAL A 130 14.71 -13.47 8.13
C VAL A 130 13.23 -13.80 8.38
N ASP A 131 12.94 -15.05 8.75
CA ASP A 131 11.56 -15.49 9.03
C ASP A 131 10.97 -14.74 10.25
N PHE A 132 11.78 -14.46 11.26
CA PHE A 132 11.38 -13.65 12.42
C PHE A 132 11.07 -12.21 12.02
N LEU A 133 11.96 -11.55 11.27
CA LEU A 133 11.77 -10.19 10.77
C LEU A 133 10.53 -10.11 9.89
N MET A 134 10.36 -11.04 8.96
CA MET A 134 9.18 -11.13 8.10
C MET A 134 7.89 -11.26 8.91
N SER A 135 7.87 -12.11 9.93
CA SER A 135 6.68 -12.29 10.78
C SER A 135 6.29 -11.03 11.55
N ARG A 136 7.25 -10.18 11.87
CA ARG A 136 7.06 -8.95 12.65
C ARG A 136 6.80 -7.71 11.80
N LEU A 137 7.52 -7.56 10.70
CA LEU A 137 7.48 -6.34 9.87
C LEU A 137 6.44 -6.43 8.75
N PHE A 138 6.33 -7.59 8.11
CA PHE A 138 5.49 -7.74 6.93
C PHE A 138 3.99 -7.45 7.17
N PRO A 139 3.33 -7.98 8.24
CA PRO A 139 1.92 -7.73 8.47
C PRO A 139 1.58 -6.24 8.67
N PRO A 140 2.24 -5.48 9.55
CA PRO A 140 1.89 -4.08 9.75
C PRO A 140 2.19 -3.21 8.51
N MET A 141 3.26 -3.50 7.76
CA MET A 141 3.58 -2.77 6.54
C MET A 141 2.51 -2.96 5.46
N ILE A 142 2.14 -4.21 5.17
CA ILE A 142 1.12 -4.52 4.17
C ILE A 142 -0.25 -3.95 4.57
N VAL A 143 -0.66 -4.14 5.82
CA VAL A 143 -1.95 -3.60 6.31
C VAL A 143 -1.93 -2.07 6.27
N GLY A 144 -0.83 -1.43 6.68
CA GLY A 144 -0.65 0.02 6.58
C GLY A 144 -0.81 0.51 5.14
N GLY A 145 -0.08 -0.06 4.19
CA GLY A 145 -0.16 0.29 2.78
C GLY A 145 -1.55 0.09 2.17
N PHE A 146 -2.18 -1.06 2.44
CA PHE A 146 -3.53 -1.33 1.92
C PHE A 146 -4.59 -0.40 2.49
N VAL A 147 -4.61 -0.21 3.81
CA VAL A 147 -5.64 0.62 4.45
C VAL A 147 -5.51 2.08 4.05
N THR A 148 -4.29 2.60 4.00
CA THR A 148 -4.06 4.02 3.70
C THR A 148 -4.22 4.33 2.22
N VAL A 149 -3.57 3.58 1.34
CA VAL A 149 -3.52 3.91 -0.09
C VAL A 149 -4.75 3.41 -0.84
N THR A 150 -5.32 2.27 -0.47
CA THR A 150 -6.45 1.71 -1.21
C THR A 150 -7.79 2.18 -0.66
N ILE A 151 -8.04 1.98 0.63
CA ILE A 151 -9.36 2.25 1.22
C ILE A 151 -9.52 3.73 1.55
N THR A 152 -8.61 4.26 2.35
CA THR A 152 -8.72 5.64 2.86
C THR A 152 -8.59 6.67 1.75
N SER A 153 -7.66 6.48 0.81
CA SER A 153 -7.45 7.41 -0.31
C SER A 153 -8.67 7.48 -1.23
N VAL A 154 -9.31 6.35 -1.51
CA VAL A 154 -10.53 6.31 -2.36
C VAL A 154 -11.69 7.01 -1.68
N ILE A 155 -11.87 6.80 -0.36
CA ILE A 155 -12.92 7.47 0.41
C ILE A 155 -12.68 8.99 0.43
N LEU A 156 -11.45 9.43 0.72
CA LEU A 156 -11.08 10.84 0.74
C LEU A 156 -11.23 11.48 -0.63
N ALA A 157 -10.72 10.85 -1.69
CA ALA A 157 -10.88 11.33 -3.05
C ALA A 157 -12.37 11.47 -3.45
N GLY A 158 -13.20 10.47 -3.10
CA GLY A 158 -14.64 10.53 -3.33
C GLY A 158 -15.35 11.65 -2.56
N PHE A 159 -14.84 12.02 -1.38
CA PHE A 159 -15.34 13.15 -0.62
C PHE A 159 -14.96 14.49 -1.27
N PHE A 160 -13.68 14.66 -1.64
CA PHE A 160 -13.19 15.88 -2.26
C PHE A 160 -13.81 16.15 -3.63
N VAL A 161 -14.02 15.12 -4.46
CA VAL A 161 -14.70 15.26 -5.77
C VAL A 161 -16.13 15.79 -5.64
N LYS A 162 -16.80 15.55 -4.50
CA LYS A 162 -18.14 16.10 -4.24
C LYS A 162 -18.11 17.52 -3.68
N LEU A 163 -16.98 17.98 -3.20
CA LEU A 163 -16.83 19.30 -2.59
C LEU A 163 -16.43 20.37 -3.61
N PHE A 164 -15.83 19.96 -4.72
CA PHE A 164 -15.41 20.79 -5.85
C PHE A 164 -16.17 20.41 -7.13
#